data_d127298687eb1d0cd85a0e12d6775e7e
#
_entry.id   d127298687eb1d0cd85a0e12d6775e7e
#
_cell.length_a   1.000
_cell.length_b   1.000
_cell.length_c   1.000
_cell.angle_alpha   90.00
_cell.angle_beta   90.00
_cell.angle_gamma   90.00
#
_symmetry.space_group_name_H-M   'P 1'
#
loop_
_entity.id
_entity.type
_entity.pdbx_description
1 polymer ?
#
loop_
_entity_poly.entity_id
_entity_poly.type
_entity_poly.pdbx_seq_one_letter_code
_entity_poly.pdbx_strand_id
1 'polypeptide(L)'
;MANRPLTAPPAAGTAAAYPGQRFGLPERGPGSVASMPRRMLALLIDWLLSMVIAFWLTKSQFWTIAVFAVEAYVLTALTGCTVGKRLLGIRVMRTAGGPVGFRWSLVRTAILLTVIPPLLTDRDLRGLHDRASDTIVVRL
;
A
#
# COMPACT_ATOMS: atom_id res chain seq x y z
N MET A 1 10.82 5.30 -28.68
CA MET A 1 10.35 4.59 -27.47
C MET A 1 10.95 3.19 -27.50
N ALA A 2 11.91 2.93 -26.65
CA ALA A 2 12.53 1.61 -26.56
C ALA A 2 11.51 0.62 -25.97
N ASN A 3 11.05 -0.30 -26.80
CA ASN A 3 10.26 -1.45 -26.40
C ASN A 3 11.16 -2.35 -25.54
N ARG A 4 11.17 -2.16 -24.20
CA ARG A 4 11.79 -3.13 -23.32
C ARG A 4 10.91 -4.38 -23.36
N PRO A 5 11.44 -5.52 -23.75
CA PRO A 5 10.69 -6.76 -23.62
C PRO A 5 10.37 -6.94 -22.14
N LEU A 6 9.09 -7.17 -21.84
CA LEU A 6 8.65 -7.68 -20.54
C LEU A 6 9.49 -8.93 -20.29
N THR A 7 10.36 -8.89 -19.32
CA THR A 7 11.13 -10.07 -18.92
C THR A 7 10.12 -11.16 -18.56
N ALA A 8 10.23 -12.28 -19.23
CA ALA A 8 9.37 -13.44 -18.98
C ALA A 8 9.37 -13.75 -17.48
N PRO A 9 8.21 -14.12 -16.90
CA PRO A 9 8.17 -14.51 -15.50
C PRO A 9 9.15 -15.67 -15.27
N PRO A 10 9.87 -15.68 -14.13
CA PRO A 10 10.83 -16.76 -13.84
C PRO A 10 10.11 -18.10 -13.85
N ALA A 11 10.79 -19.12 -14.38
CA ALA A 11 10.29 -20.48 -14.41
C ALA A 11 9.84 -20.92 -13.01
N ALA A 12 8.73 -21.65 -12.93
CA ALA A 12 8.18 -22.18 -11.68
C ALA A 12 9.27 -22.97 -10.93
N GLY A 13 9.69 -22.46 -9.76
CA GLY A 13 10.69 -23.10 -8.89
C GLY A 13 11.91 -22.28 -8.54
N THR A 14 12.20 -21.16 -9.22
CA THR A 14 13.30 -20.27 -8.85
C THR A 14 12.83 -19.23 -7.81
N ALA A 15 13.56 -19.12 -6.69
CA ALA A 15 13.30 -18.06 -5.73
C ALA A 15 13.42 -16.69 -6.41
N ALA A 16 12.45 -15.79 -6.17
CA ALA A 16 12.51 -14.44 -6.73
C ALA A 16 13.79 -13.72 -6.25
N ALA A 17 14.52 -13.12 -7.18
CA ALA A 17 15.77 -12.42 -6.89
C ALA A 17 15.55 -11.07 -6.22
N TYR A 18 14.41 -10.44 -6.44
CA TYR A 18 14.04 -9.14 -5.86
C TYR A 18 12.53 -9.07 -5.59
N PRO A 19 12.09 -8.17 -4.67
CA PRO A 19 10.68 -8.01 -4.36
C PRO A 19 9.86 -7.60 -5.59
N GLY A 20 8.73 -8.27 -5.80
CA GLY A 20 7.82 -7.97 -6.90
C GLY A 20 8.14 -8.67 -8.23
N GLN A 21 9.26 -9.38 -8.34
CA GLN A 21 9.62 -10.11 -9.56
C GLN A 21 8.53 -11.09 -10.01
N ARG A 22 7.89 -11.78 -9.05
CA ARG A 22 6.78 -12.72 -9.35
C ARG A 22 5.55 -12.06 -9.95
N PHE A 23 5.41 -10.77 -9.79
CA PHE A 23 4.31 -9.97 -10.34
C PHE A 23 4.71 -9.16 -11.59
N GLY A 24 5.90 -9.43 -12.13
CA GLY A 24 6.41 -8.74 -13.31
C GLY A 24 6.80 -7.27 -13.06
N LEU A 25 7.00 -6.88 -11.80
CA LEU A 25 7.38 -5.52 -11.45
C LEU A 25 8.89 -5.32 -11.61
N PRO A 26 9.34 -4.10 -11.98
CA PRO A 26 10.77 -3.81 -12.10
C PRO A 26 11.47 -3.84 -10.75
N GLU A 27 12.78 -4.12 -10.76
CA GLU A 27 13.61 -4.12 -9.55
C GLU A 27 13.72 -2.72 -8.93
N ARG A 28 13.83 -1.69 -9.76
CA ARG A 28 14.05 -0.30 -9.33
C ARG A 28 13.27 0.68 -10.21
N GLY A 29 13.09 1.89 -9.67
CA GLY A 29 12.42 2.98 -10.39
C GLY A 29 10.89 2.95 -10.27
N PRO A 30 10.18 3.73 -11.12
CA PRO A 30 8.72 3.76 -11.13
C PRO A 30 8.14 2.36 -11.40
N GLY A 31 7.10 2.00 -10.69
CA GLY A 31 6.49 0.68 -10.75
C GLY A 31 7.15 -0.40 -9.88
N SER A 32 8.34 -0.17 -9.33
CA SER A 32 8.98 -1.11 -8.40
C SER A 32 8.27 -1.14 -7.05
N VAL A 33 8.46 -2.22 -6.28
CA VAL A 33 7.88 -2.34 -4.94
C VAL A 33 8.41 -1.24 -4.03
N ALA A 34 7.52 -0.56 -3.32
CA ALA A 34 7.88 0.49 -2.38
C ALA A 34 8.63 -0.08 -1.16
N SER A 35 9.72 0.58 -0.76
CA SER A 35 10.51 0.18 0.41
C SER A 35 9.72 0.34 1.71
N MET A 36 10.05 -0.46 2.72
CA MET A 36 9.39 -0.42 4.04
C MET A 36 9.49 0.94 4.73
N PRO A 37 10.65 1.61 4.81
CA PRO A 37 10.73 2.93 5.44
C PRO A 37 9.79 3.95 4.80
N ARG A 38 9.69 3.94 3.48
CA ARG A 38 8.79 4.84 2.75
C ARG A 38 7.32 4.56 3.04
N ARG A 39 6.95 3.29 3.18
CA ARG A 39 5.57 2.87 3.53
C ARG A 39 5.22 3.23 4.97
N MET A 40 6.16 3.04 5.91
CA MET A 40 5.99 3.42 7.31
C MET A 40 5.86 4.93 7.47
N LEU A 41 6.68 5.70 6.75
CA LEU A 41 6.59 7.15 6.75
C LEU A 41 5.25 7.65 6.18
N ALA A 42 4.76 7.03 5.10
CA ALA A 42 3.43 7.33 4.57
C ALA A 42 2.32 7.09 5.60
N LEU A 43 2.38 5.95 6.29
CA LEU A 43 1.43 5.60 7.34
C LEU A 43 1.47 6.59 8.51
N LEU A 44 2.67 7.01 8.91
CA LEU A 44 2.85 8.03 9.96
C LEU A 44 2.23 9.37 9.56
N ILE A 45 2.44 9.81 8.32
CA ILE A 45 1.84 11.05 7.80
C ILE A 45 0.31 10.95 7.82
N ASP A 46 -0.25 9.85 7.34
CA ASP A 46 -1.70 9.63 7.34
C ASP A 46 -2.25 9.63 8.78
N TRP A 47 -1.55 9.00 9.73
CA TRP A 47 -1.95 8.98 11.13
C TRP A 47 -1.93 10.38 11.78
N LEU A 48 -0.85 11.16 11.56
CA LEU A 48 -0.73 12.51 12.08
C LEU A 48 -1.80 13.44 11.48
N LEU A 49 -2.07 13.31 10.18
CA LEU A 49 -3.13 14.06 9.51
C LEU A 49 -4.51 13.73 10.10
N SER A 50 -4.80 12.45 10.29
CA SER A 50 -6.04 11.99 10.90
C SER A 50 -6.21 12.49 12.34
N MET A 51 -5.11 12.55 13.10
CA MET A 51 -5.12 13.09 14.46
C MET A 51 -5.46 14.60 14.47
N VAL A 52 -4.87 15.37 13.56
CA VAL A 52 -5.17 16.82 13.42
C VAL A 52 -6.62 17.02 13.01
N ILE A 53 -7.12 16.29 12.03
CA ILE A 53 -8.50 16.38 11.55
C ILE A 53 -9.48 15.99 12.67
N ALA A 54 -9.25 14.90 13.37
CA ALA A 54 -10.10 14.45 14.47
C ALA A 54 -10.17 15.49 15.58
N PHE A 55 -9.03 16.04 15.98
CA PHE A 55 -8.98 17.09 17.01
C PHE A 55 -9.68 18.39 16.55
N TRP A 56 -9.49 18.76 15.30
CA TRP A 56 -10.13 19.97 14.76
C TRP A 56 -11.65 19.88 14.69
N LEU A 57 -12.17 18.70 14.30
CA LEU A 57 -13.61 18.46 14.15
C LEU A 57 -14.33 18.23 15.48
N THR A 58 -13.71 17.45 16.39
CA THR A 58 -14.39 16.94 17.60
C THR A 58 -13.80 17.48 18.89
N LYS A 59 -12.68 18.23 18.82
CA LYS A 59 -11.86 18.63 19.98
C LYS A 59 -11.39 17.45 20.83
N SER A 60 -11.39 16.24 20.26
CA SER A 60 -11.00 15.00 20.91
C SER A 60 -10.16 14.15 19.99
N GLN A 61 -9.09 13.56 20.53
CA GLN A 61 -8.25 12.62 19.79
C GLN A 61 -8.86 11.20 19.75
N PHE A 62 -9.91 10.96 20.49
CA PHE A 62 -10.58 9.65 20.53
C PHE A 62 -11.05 9.20 19.14
N TRP A 63 -11.43 10.13 18.29
CA TRP A 63 -11.93 9.88 16.92
C TRP A 63 -10.83 9.67 15.87
N THR A 64 -9.55 9.75 16.26
CA THR A 64 -8.43 9.63 15.31
C THR A 64 -8.48 8.32 14.52
N ILE A 65 -8.77 7.21 15.19
CA ILE A 65 -8.87 5.89 14.54
C ILE A 65 -9.99 5.87 13.50
N ALA A 66 -11.15 6.44 13.81
CA ALA A 66 -12.27 6.51 12.88
C ALA A 66 -11.95 7.37 11.66
N VAL A 67 -11.35 8.54 11.85
CA VAL A 67 -10.91 9.42 10.75
C VAL A 67 -9.87 8.72 9.89
N PHE A 68 -8.87 8.10 10.51
CA PHE A 68 -7.84 7.33 9.79
C PHE A 68 -8.44 6.17 8.99
N ALA A 69 -9.38 5.42 9.57
CA ALA A 69 -10.04 4.31 8.90
C ALA A 69 -10.83 4.78 7.67
N VAL A 70 -11.60 5.86 7.79
CA VAL A 70 -12.35 6.44 6.68
C VAL A 70 -11.44 6.95 5.59
N GLU A 71 -10.39 7.71 5.95
CA GLU A 71 -9.39 8.21 5.00
C GLU A 71 -8.72 7.07 4.25
N ALA A 72 -8.17 6.09 4.98
CA ALA A 72 -7.47 4.96 4.39
C ALA A 72 -8.38 4.13 3.48
N TYR A 73 -9.63 3.91 3.89
CA TYR A 73 -10.61 3.15 3.12
C TYR A 73 -11.01 3.88 1.83
N VAL A 74 -11.52 5.11 1.96
CA VAL A 74 -12.11 5.84 0.83
C VAL A 74 -11.04 6.22 -0.19
N LEU A 75 -9.93 6.80 0.25
CA LEU A 75 -8.86 7.24 -0.67
C LEU A 75 -8.18 6.07 -1.36
N THR A 76 -7.96 4.96 -0.66
CA THR A 76 -7.38 3.76 -1.29
C THR A 76 -8.37 3.12 -2.27
N ALA A 77 -9.66 3.09 -1.95
CA ALA A 77 -10.68 2.54 -2.84
C ALA A 77 -10.81 3.35 -4.14
N LEU A 78 -10.78 4.67 -4.04
CA LEU A 78 -10.99 5.57 -5.18
C LEU A 78 -9.71 5.80 -6.00
N THR A 79 -8.56 5.99 -5.35
CA THR A 79 -7.33 6.45 -6.00
C THR A 79 -6.15 5.48 -5.87
N GLY A 80 -6.24 4.49 -5.00
CA GLY A 80 -5.12 3.64 -4.64
C GLY A 80 -4.06 4.32 -3.76
N CYS A 81 -4.28 5.57 -3.37
CA CYS A 81 -3.36 6.37 -2.58
C CYS A 81 -4.06 7.00 -1.38
N THR A 82 -3.41 7.02 -0.23
CA THR A 82 -3.74 7.96 0.85
C THR A 82 -2.92 9.23 0.68
N VAL A 83 -3.18 10.25 1.49
CA VAL A 83 -2.43 11.52 1.43
C VAL A 83 -0.94 11.27 1.64
N GLY A 84 -0.55 10.54 2.67
CA GLY A 84 0.86 10.21 2.94
C GLY A 84 1.51 9.41 1.83
N LYS A 85 0.81 8.43 1.25
CA LYS A 85 1.31 7.67 0.10
C LYS A 85 1.54 8.53 -1.12
N ARG A 86 0.61 9.43 -1.40
CA ARG A 86 0.74 10.35 -2.53
C ARG A 86 1.92 11.30 -2.37
N LEU A 87 2.13 11.84 -1.17
CA LEU A 87 3.27 12.70 -0.86
C LEU A 87 4.62 11.99 -1.05
N LEU A 88 4.67 10.70 -0.76
CA LEU A 88 5.89 9.89 -0.90
C LEU A 88 6.01 9.19 -2.26
N GLY A 89 5.12 9.46 -3.20
CA GLY A 89 5.16 8.89 -4.53
C GLY A 89 5.00 7.37 -4.53
N ILE A 90 4.06 6.83 -3.75
CA ILE A 90 3.73 5.41 -3.70
C ILE A 90 2.23 5.19 -3.84
N ARG A 91 1.86 4.03 -4.37
CA ARG A 91 0.48 3.68 -4.70
C ARG A 91 0.18 2.22 -4.39
N VAL A 92 -1.05 1.95 -3.96
CA VAL A 92 -1.59 0.60 -3.83
C VAL A 92 -2.23 0.18 -5.15
N MET A 93 -1.93 -1.01 -5.61
CA MET A 93 -2.59 -1.62 -6.77
C MET A 93 -2.85 -3.10 -6.51
N ARG A 94 -3.74 -3.71 -7.27
CA ARG A 94 -3.94 -5.16 -7.22
C ARG A 94 -2.78 -5.88 -7.87
N THR A 95 -2.44 -7.05 -7.37
CA THR A 95 -1.40 -7.91 -7.97
C THR A 95 -1.76 -8.36 -9.39
N ALA A 96 -3.06 -8.49 -9.67
CA ALA A 96 -3.57 -8.77 -11.01
C ALA A 96 -3.62 -7.53 -11.94
N GLY A 97 -3.21 -6.36 -11.44
CA GLY A 97 -3.33 -5.08 -12.13
C GLY A 97 -4.69 -4.40 -11.88
N GLY A 98 -4.74 -3.09 -12.12
CA GLY A 98 -5.96 -2.30 -11.97
C GLY A 98 -6.18 -1.71 -10.57
N PRO A 99 -7.33 -1.00 -10.39
CA PRO A 99 -7.65 -0.31 -9.14
C PRO A 99 -8.01 -1.30 -8.02
N VAL A 100 -7.79 -0.87 -6.78
CA VAL A 100 -8.10 -1.69 -5.58
C VAL A 100 -9.61 -1.87 -5.43
N GLY A 101 -10.40 -0.81 -5.58
CA GLY A 101 -11.85 -0.81 -5.40
C GLY A 101 -12.28 -0.89 -3.92
N PHE A 102 -13.57 -0.68 -3.67
CA PHE A 102 -14.12 -0.61 -2.31
C PHE A 102 -14.02 -1.92 -1.54
N ARG A 103 -14.29 -3.04 -2.17
CA ARG A 103 -14.30 -4.35 -1.52
C ARG A 103 -12.94 -4.70 -0.93
N TRP A 104 -11.89 -4.60 -1.72
CA TRP A 104 -10.54 -4.96 -1.29
C TRP A 104 -9.92 -3.90 -0.38
N SER A 105 -10.28 -2.63 -0.58
CA SER A 105 -9.89 -1.55 0.33
C SER A 105 -10.48 -1.75 1.73
N LEU A 106 -11.72 -2.25 1.82
CA LEU A 106 -12.34 -2.56 3.12
C LEU A 106 -11.57 -3.66 3.86
N VAL A 107 -11.28 -4.77 3.20
CA VAL A 107 -10.49 -5.87 3.78
C VAL A 107 -9.12 -5.37 4.24
N ARG A 108 -8.44 -4.61 3.39
CA ARG A 108 -7.13 -4.02 3.68
C ARG A 108 -7.17 -3.12 4.91
N THR A 109 -8.13 -2.20 4.97
CA THR A 109 -8.26 -1.24 6.07
C THR A 109 -8.63 -1.93 7.38
N ALA A 110 -9.53 -2.89 7.35
CA ALA A 110 -9.92 -3.66 8.53
C ALA A 110 -8.71 -4.38 9.16
N ILE A 111 -7.87 -5.01 8.35
CA ILE A 111 -6.66 -5.68 8.82
C ILE A 111 -5.60 -4.65 9.27
N LEU A 112 -5.45 -3.54 8.53
CA LEU A 112 -4.51 -2.47 8.89
C LEU A 112 -4.77 -1.89 10.29
N LEU A 113 -6.04 -1.80 10.69
CA LEU A 113 -6.44 -1.29 12.01
C LEU A 113 -6.00 -2.19 13.18
N THR A 114 -5.63 -3.44 12.93
CA THR A 114 -5.04 -4.30 13.96
C THR A 114 -3.59 -3.95 14.30
N VAL A 115 -2.97 -3.00 13.59
CA VAL A 115 -1.62 -2.41 13.79
C VAL A 115 -0.48 -3.37 13.48
N ILE A 116 -0.55 -4.62 13.89
CA ILE A 116 0.52 -5.63 13.71
C ILE A 116 0.78 -5.99 12.22
N PRO A 117 -0.24 -6.14 11.36
CA PRO A 117 -0.05 -6.62 9.99
C PRO A 117 0.90 -5.81 9.10
N PRO A 118 1.01 -4.46 9.22
CA PRO A 118 1.97 -3.69 8.42
C PRO A 118 3.44 -4.04 8.70
N LEU A 119 3.73 -4.57 9.89
CA LEU A 119 5.08 -4.94 10.32
C LEU A 119 5.46 -6.35 9.88
N LEU A 120 4.48 -7.21 9.63
CA LEU A 120 4.70 -8.57 9.14
C LEU A 120 4.70 -8.57 7.62
N THR A 121 5.87 -8.65 7.02
CA THR A 121 6.05 -8.63 5.57
C THR A 121 6.63 -9.94 5.05
N ASP A 122 6.29 -10.24 3.80
CA ASP A 122 6.87 -11.36 3.06
C ASP A 122 8.10 -10.92 2.23
N ARG A 123 8.62 -11.84 1.41
CA ARG A 123 9.78 -11.59 0.53
C ARG A 123 9.53 -10.50 -0.51
N ASP A 124 8.27 -10.23 -0.85
CA ASP A 124 7.87 -9.17 -1.77
C ASP A 124 7.55 -7.85 -1.06
N LEU A 125 7.94 -7.72 0.22
CA LEU A 125 7.64 -6.57 1.08
C LEU A 125 6.13 -6.28 1.19
N ARG A 126 5.30 -7.32 1.09
CA ARG A 126 3.85 -7.23 1.27
C ARG A 126 3.52 -7.47 2.74
N GLY A 127 2.83 -6.55 3.37
CA GLY A 127 2.28 -6.75 4.71
C GLY A 127 1.11 -7.76 4.68
N LEU A 128 0.69 -8.26 5.85
CA LEU A 128 -0.47 -9.16 5.93
C LEU A 128 -1.73 -8.54 5.34
N HIS A 129 -1.94 -7.24 5.54
CA HIS A 129 -3.08 -6.51 4.96
C HIS A 129 -3.02 -6.43 3.43
N ASP A 130 -1.80 -6.36 2.86
CA ASP A 130 -1.60 -6.41 1.41
C ASP A 130 -1.88 -7.80 0.85
N ARG A 131 -1.43 -8.84 1.54
CA ARG A 131 -1.65 -10.23 1.14
C ARG A 131 -3.13 -10.62 1.17
N ALA A 132 -3.82 -10.28 2.26
CA ALA A 132 -5.23 -10.59 2.43
C ALA A 132 -6.13 -9.86 1.42
N SER A 133 -5.73 -8.69 0.96
CA SER A 133 -6.47 -7.90 -0.03
C SER A 133 -5.95 -8.06 -1.47
N ASP A 134 -5.00 -8.97 -1.68
CA ASP A 134 -4.36 -9.21 -2.98
C ASP A 134 -3.83 -7.93 -3.64
N THR A 135 -3.15 -7.12 -2.84
CA THR A 135 -2.58 -5.83 -3.25
C THR A 135 -1.07 -5.80 -3.04
N ILE A 136 -0.43 -4.83 -3.68
CA ILE A 136 0.99 -4.52 -3.52
C ILE A 136 1.17 -3.00 -3.59
N VAL A 137 2.15 -2.48 -2.86
CA VAL A 137 2.47 -1.05 -2.87
C VAL A 137 3.68 -0.82 -3.76
N VAL A 138 3.50 0.01 -4.76
CA VAL A 138 4.52 0.33 -5.76
C VAL A 138 4.87 1.81 -5.75
N ARG A 139 6.02 2.15 -6.31
CA ARG A 139 6.44 3.54 -6.54
C ARG A 139 5.73 4.11 -7.77
N LEU A 140 5.35 5.36 -7.69
CA LEU A 140 4.85 6.15 -8.83
C LEU A 140 5.98 6.57 -9.75
#